data_b58c43778c1107b2ee8f60a537e4f3da
#
_entry.id   b58c43778c1107b2ee8f60a537e4f3da
#
_cell.length_a   1.000
_cell.length_b   1.000
_cell.length_c   1.000
_cell.angle_alpha   90.00
_cell.angle_beta   90.00
_cell.angle_gamma   90.00
#
_symmetry.space_group_name_H-M   'P 1'
#
loop_
_entity.id
_entity.type
_entity.pdbx_description
1 polymer ?
#
loop_
_entity_poly.entity_id
_entity_poly.type
_entity_poly.pdbx_seq_one_letter_code
_entity_poly.pdbx_strand_id
1 'polypeptide(L)'
;MKDAIYKGQRDVRTFAELSHAADMLMQTAQEYLRGNLYTALSSLLLRAFTFEAYLNHLGERHLKLWDARKQLRWFDKFNTICKRLNFAPDKSARPYSTLRPLFSFRNLMAHGKSETINEEIEVNSQDADKYYWPQTEWEKFCTLENLARAKEDITAIIIELHKQAGLSDNPFAPPEASGSVRLKQK
;
A
#
# COMPACT_ATOMS: atom_id res chain seq x y z
N MET A 1 20.42 36.67 20.72
CA MET A 1 19.48 35.54 20.46
C MET A 1 19.39 34.74 21.75
N LYS A 2 18.18 34.37 22.22
CA LYS A 2 18.02 33.56 23.44
C LYS A 2 17.89 32.09 23.00
N ASP A 3 18.62 31.20 23.61
CA ASP A 3 18.51 29.76 23.35
C ASP A 3 17.19 29.22 23.86
N ALA A 4 16.56 28.37 23.10
CA ALA A 4 15.29 27.69 23.43
C ALA A 4 15.39 26.19 23.24
N ILE A 5 14.58 25.45 24.01
CA ILE A 5 14.41 24.01 23.86
C ILE A 5 13.00 23.79 23.31
N TYR A 6 12.91 23.11 22.17
CA TYR A 6 11.66 22.58 21.67
C TYR A 6 11.49 21.12 22.15
N LYS A 7 10.32 20.83 22.73
CA LYS A 7 9.90 19.45 23.03
C LYS A 7 8.65 19.18 22.22
N GLY A 8 8.72 18.15 21.36
CA GLY A 8 7.60 17.74 20.53
C GLY A 8 7.34 16.24 20.68
N GLN A 9 6.09 15.87 20.52
CA GLN A 9 5.61 14.49 20.45
C GLN A 9 4.70 14.38 19.23
N ARG A 10 4.83 13.28 18.49
CA ARG A 10 3.98 12.97 17.35
C ARG A 10 3.73 11.47 17.31
N ASP A 11 2.48 11.08 17.18
CA ASP A 11 2.10 9.70 16.86
C ASP A 11 2.25 9.47 15.36
N VAL A 12 3.01 8.45 14.97
CA VAL A 12 3.21 8.12 13.56
C VAL A 12 2.50 6.81 13.25
N ARG A 13 1.55 6.87 12.34
CA ARG A 13 0.85 5.70 11.78
C ARG A 13 1.43 5.42 10.39
N THR A 14 2.48 4.61 10.31
CA THR A 14 3.19 4.32 9.04
C THR A 14 2.26 3.91 7.91
N PHE A 15 1.24 3.10 8.18
CA PHE A 15 0.27 2.70 7.16
C PHE A 15 -0.54 3.89 6.61
N ALA A 16 -0.87 4.89 7.43
CA ALA A 16 -1.59 6.08 6.98
C ALA A 16 -0.71 6.97 6.10
N GLU A 17 0.57 7.15 6.47
CA GLU A 17 1.54 7.88 5.65
C GLU A 17 1.78 7.19 4.29
N LEU A 18 1.92 5.86 4.28
CA LEU A 18 2.05 5.08 3.04
C LEU A 18 0.80 5.20 2.16
N SER A 19 -0.39 5.17 2.77
CA SER A 19 -1.65 5.37 2.06
C SER A 19 -1.73 6.75 1.42
N HIS A 20 -1.35 7.80 2.17
CA HIS A 20 -1.33 9.16 1.65
C HIS A 20 -0.33 9.31 0.49
N ALA A 21 0.88 8.79 0.63
CA ALA A 21 1.87 8.79 -0.44
C ALA A 21 1.37 8.05 -1.70
N ALA A 22 0.69 6.91 -1.52
CA ALA A 22 0.08 6.18 -2.63
C ALA A 22 -1.02 6.99 -3.34
N ASP A 23 -1.83 7.76 -2.57
CA ASP A 23 -2.85 8.65 -3.15
C ASP A 23 -2.22 9.76 -4.00
N MET A 24 -1.17 10.41 -3.51
CA MET A 24 -0.46 11.46 -4.25
C MET A 24 0.13 10.93 -5.57
N LEU A 25 0.73 9.73 -5.54
CA LEU A 25 1.27 9.10 -6.74
C LEU A 25 0.17 8.68 -7.72
N MET A 26 -0.96 8.18 -7.22
CA MET A 26 -2.11 7.86 -8.05
C MET A 26 -2.65 9.12 -8.75
N GLN A 27 -2.79 10.23 -8.04
CA GLN A 27 -3.21 11.50 -8.61
C GLN A 27 -2.23 11.95 -9.71
N THR A 28 -0.93 11.88 -9.44
CA THR A 28 0.10 12.20 -10.44
C THR A 28 -0.01 11.31 -11.69
N ALA A 29 -0.27 10.00 -11.51
CA ALA A 29 -0.45 9.08 -12.63
C ALA A 29 -1.70 9.40 -13.47
N GLN A 30 -2.74 9.97 -12.86
CA GLN A 30 -3.96 10.39 -13.55
C GLN A 30 -3.79 11.72 -14.31
N GLU A 31 -3.03 12.65 -13.74
CA GLU A 31 -2.83 13.99 -14.31
C GLU A 31 -1.79 14.01 -15.45
N TYR A 32 -0.76 13.18 -15.35
CA TYR A 32 0.37 13.18 -16.29
C TYR A 32 0.50 11.84 -17.01
N LEU A 33 0.11 11.80 -18.30
CA LEU A 33 0.21 10.58 -19.11
C LEU A 33 1.67 10.15 -19.34
N ARG A 34 2.59 11.11 -19.49
CA ARG A 34 4.00 10.80 -19.69
C ARG A 34 4.64 10.38 -18.38
N GLY A 35 5.15 9.15 -18.34
CA GLY A 35 5.79 8.59 -17.13
C GLY A 35 4.81 8.03 -16.09
N ASN A 36 3.50 7.98 -16.39
CA ASN A 36 2.48 7.47 -15.50
C ASN A 36 2.70 6.01 -15.08
N LEU A 37 3.37 5.20 -15.89
CA LEU A 37 3.72 3.82 -15.57
C LEU A 37 4.50 3.71 -14.25
N TYR A 38 5.53 4.56 -14.05
CA TYR A 38 6.36 4.51 -12.85
C TYR A 38 5.66 5.08 -11.61
N THR A 39 4.81 6.08 -11.78
CA THR A 39 3.97 6.59 -10.70
C THR A 39 2.89 5.60 -10.31
N ALA A 40 2.30 4.91 -11.28
CA ALA A 40 1.35 3.82 -11.07
C ALA A 40 2.00 2.64 -10.34
N LEU A 41 3.16 2.18 -10.81
CA LEU A 41 3.97 1.14 -10.16
C LEU A 41 4.22 1.49 -8.69
N SER A 42 4.71 2.70 -8.44
CA SER A 42 5.05 3.16 -7.08
C SER A 42 3.82 3.23 -6.19
N SER A 43 2.68 3.74 -6.70
CA SER A 43 1.42 3.78 -5.97
C SER A 43 0.93 2.38 -5.58
N LEU A 44 0.95 1.41 -6.50
CA LEU A 44 0.56 0.01 -6.22
C LEU A 44 1.46 -0.64 -5.17
N LEU A 45 2.77 -0.42 -5.23
CA LEU A 45 3.71 -0.93 -4.22
C LEU A 45 3.39 -0.36 -2.84
N LEU A 46 3.17 0.96 -2.76
CA LEU A 46 2.82 1.61 -1.50
C LEU A 46 1.47 1.12 -0.96
N ARG A 47 0.49 0.77 -1.81
CA ARG A 47 -0.77 0.13 -1.36
C ARG A 47 -0.52 -1.23 -0.73
N ALA A 48 0.33 -2.05 -1.30
CA ALA A 48 0.69 -3.33 -0.69
C ALA A 48 1.38 -3.12 0.67
N PHE A 49 2.32 -2.18 0.76
CA PHE A 49 3.00 -1.84 2.02
C PHE A 49 2.04 -1.21 3.06
N THR A 50 1.08 -0.39 2.63
CA THR A 50 0.00 0.14 3.49
C THR A 50 -0.71 -0.99 4.22
N PHE A 51 -1.17 -2.00 3.49
CA PHE A 51 -1.86 -3.12 4.08
C PHE A 51 -0.97 -3.93 5.03
N GLU A 52 0.26 -4.24 4.64
CA GLU A 52 1.18 -4.99 5.51
C GLU A 52 1.56 -4.21 6.78
N ALA A 53 1.78 -2.90 6.68
CA ALA A 53 2.03 -2.02 7.83
C ALA A 53 0.80 -1.95 8.76
N TYR A 54 -0.42 -1.94 8.20
CA TYR A 54 -1.64 -1.98 8.99
C TYR A 54 -1.80 -3.31 9.74
N LEU A 55 -1.49 -4.44 9.10
CA LEU A 55 -1.48 -5.74 9.80
C LEU A 55 -0.49 -5.75 10.97
N ASN A 56 0.69 -5.14 10.80
CA ASN A 56 1.65 -5.01 11.90
C ASN A 56 1.11 -4.14 13.03
N HIS A 57 0.47 -3.01 12.69
CA HIS A 57 -0.16 -2.13 13.68
C HIS A 57 -1.24 -2.84 14.50
N LEU A 58 -2.14 -3.59 13.87
CA LEU A 58 -3.13 -4.39 14.58
C LEU A 58 -2.51 -5.53 15.38
N GLY A 59 -1.50 -6.18 14.81
CA GLY A 59 -0.81 -7.28 15.46
C GLY A 59 -0.15 -6.87 16.77
N GLU A 60 0.50 -5.72 16.82
CA GLU A 60 1.11 -5.16 18.04
C GLU A 60 0.06 -4.87 19.13
N ARG A 61 -1.12 -4.39 18.73
CA ARG A 61 -2.20 -4.04 19.68
C ARG A 61 -2.97 -5.25 20.20
N HIS A 62 -3.18 -6.27 19.39
CA HIS A 62 -4.12 -7.37 19.69
C HIS A 62 -3.47 -8.72 19.91
N LEU A 63 -2.17 -8.88 19.61
CA LEU A 63 -1.50 -10.18 19.69
C LEU A 63 -0.27 -10.11 20.59
N LYS A 64 -0.30 -10.89 21.69
CA LYS A 64 0.91 -11.15 22.46
C LYS A 64 1.95 -11.83 21.57
N LEU A 65 3.22 -11.47 21.73
CA LEU A 65 4.34 -12.03 20.96
C LEU A 65 4.27 -11.74 19.45
N TRP A 66 3.72 -10.59 19.08
CA TRP A 66 3.68 -10.17 17.66
C TRP A 66 5.08 -10.04 17.06
N ASP A 67 6.09 -9.62 17.82
CA ASP A 67 7.47 -9.48 17.33
C ASP A 67 8.01 -10.78 16.72
N ALA A 68 7.69 -11.93 17.28
CA ALA A 68 8.03 -13.23 16.71
C ALA A 68 7.28 -13.54 15.40
N ARG A 69 6.23 -12.79 15.09
CA ARG A 69 5.40 -12.96 13.88
C ARG A 69 5.65 -11.91 12.81
N LYS A 70 6.44 -10.89 13.08
CA LYS A 70 6.78 -9.83 12.11
C LYS A 70 7.41 -10.39 10.82
N GLN A 71 8.10 -11.53 10.90
CA GLN A 71 8.73 -12.19 9.76
C GLN A 71 7.77 -13.04 8.90
N LEU A 72 6.53 -13.23 9.36
CA LEU A 72 5.54 -13.97 8.57
C LEU A 72 5.20 -13.22 7.29
N ARG A 73 4.84 -13.99 6.26
CA ARG A 73 4.30 -13.41 5.03
C ARG A 73 2.98 -12.70 5.32
N TRP A 74 2.65 -11.70 4.53
CA TRP A 74 1.43 -10.90 4.68
C TRP A 74 0.16 -11.74 4.84
N PHE A 75 0.05 -12.85 4.09
CA PHE A 75 -1.12 -13.74 4.12
C PHE A 75 -1.26 -14.45 5.47
N ASP A 76 -0.15 -14.89 6.04
CA ASP A 76 -0.12 -15.56 7.34
C ASP A 76 -0.42 -14.56 8.48
N LYS A 77 0.09 -13.32 8.37
CA LYS A 77 -0.28 -12.20 9.25
C LYS A 77 -1.77 -11.93 9.21
N PHE A 78 -2.34 -11.78 8.01
CA PHE A 78 -3.76 -11.52 7.79
C PHE A 78 -4.63 -12.63 8.40
N ASN A 79 -4.33 -13.90 8.10
CA ASN A 79 -5.06 -15.03 8.66
C ASN A 79 -4.98 -15.09 10.19
N THR A 80 -3.82 -14.79 10.77
CA THR A 80 -3.61 -14.76 12.21
C THR A 80 -4.47 -13.69 12.87
N ILE A 81 -4.53 -12.48 12.28
CA ILE A 81 -5.37 -11.39 12.75
C ILE A 81 -6.85 -11.74 12.63
N CYS A 82 -7.29 -12.21 11.44
CA CYS A 82 -8.68 -12.64 11.24
C CYS A 82 -9.12 -13.67 12.26
N LYS A 83 -8.28 -14.69 12.52
CA LYS A 83 -8.55 -15.70 13.55
C LYS A 83 -8.66 -15.08 14.96
N ARG A 84 -7.80 -14.13 15.29
CA ARG A 84 -7.81 -13.44 16.58
C ARG A 84 -9.06 -12.59 16.79
N LEU A 85 -9.54 -11.96 15.72
CA LEU A 85 -10.74 -11.11 15.73
C LEU A 85 -12.04 -11.92 15.54
N ASN A 86 -11.95 -13.24 15.42
CA ASN A 86 -13.08 -14.10 15.06
C ASN A 86 -13.81 -13.65 13.80
N PHE A 87 -13.05 -13.21 12.80
CA PHE A 87 -13.52 -12.65 11.54
C PHE A 87 -13.15 -13.57 10.37
N ALA A 88 -14.15 -13.92 9.54
CA ALA A 88 -13.99 -14.85 8.43
C ALA A 88 -14.47 -14.20 7.11
N PRO A 89 -13.67 -13.32 6.48
CA PRO A 89 -14.05 -12.68 5.23
C PRO A 89 -14.05 -13.66 4.06
N ASP A 90 -14.94 -13.44 3.10
CA ASP A 90 -14.89 -14.13 1.81
C ASP A 90 -13.72 -13.60 0.97
N LYS A 91 -12.63 -14.38 0.92
CA LYS A 91 -11.41 -14.03 0.20
C LYS A 91 -11.52 -14.15 -1.32
N SER A 92 -12.60 -14.75 -1.83
CA SER A 92 -12.86 -14.90 -3.26
C SER A 92 -13.59 -13.68 -3.85
N ALA A 93 -14.25 -12.89 -3.01
CA ALA A 93 -14.98 -11.69 -3.40
C ALA A 93 -14.21 -10.40 -3.07
N ARG A 94 -14.56 -9.30 -3.75
CA ARG A 94 -14.09 -7.96 -3.38
C ARG A 94 -14.63 -7.57 -2.01
N PRO A 95 -13.85 -6.85 -1.22
CA PRO A 95 -12.55 -6.25 -1.53
C PRO A 95 -11.36 -7.22 -1.37
N TYR A 96 -11.52 -8.38 -0.74
CA TYR A 96 -10.42 -9.27 -0.34
C TYR A 96 -9.74 -9.97 -1.52
N SER A 97 -10.44 -10.22 -2.62
CA SER A 97 -9.87 -10.83 -3.83
C SER A 97 -8.76 -10.00 -4.48
N THR A 98 -8.71 -8.69 -4.21
CA THR A 98 -7.66 -7.78 -4.71
C THR A 98 -6.31 -8.00 -4.03
N LEU A 99 -6.28 -8.57 -2.82
CA LEU A 99 -5.03 -8.76 -2.07
C LEU A 99 -4.06 -9.69 -2.82
N ARG A 100 -4.53 -10.81 -3.35
CA ARG A 100 -3.65 -11.78 -4.00
C ARG A 100 -2.93 -11.21 -5.23
N PRO A 101 -3.60 -10.62 -6.23
CA PRO A 101 -2.91 -10.03 -7.38
C PRO A 101 -2.00 -8.87 -6.98
N LEU A 102 -2.39 -8.00 -6.04
CA LEU A 102 -1.57 -6.90 -5.57
C LEU A 102 -0.26 -7.38 -4.92
N PHE A 103 -0.32 -8.39 -4.07
CA PHE A 103 0.89 -8.95 -3.44
C PHE A 103 1.71 -9.83 -4.38
N SER A 104 1.10 -10.46 -5.38
CA SER A 104 1.84 -11.14 -6.46
C SER A 104 2.65 -10.12 -7.27
N PHE A 105 2.04 -9.00 -7.62
CA PHE A 105 2.72 -7.87 -8.27
C PHE A 105 3.88 -7.35 -7.40
N ARG A 106 3.64 -7.05 -6.11
CA ARG A 106 4.70 -6.57 -5.20
C ARG A 106 5.86 -7.56 -5.11
N ASN A 107 5.57 -8.85 -5.02
CA ASN A 107 6.61 -9.88 -4.95
C ASN A 107 7.39 -10.00 -6.27
N LEU A 108 6.71 -9.89 -7.41
CA LEU A 108 7.36 -9.84 -8.72
C LEU A 108 8.35 -8.69 -8.79
N MET A 109 7.97 -7.50 -8.32
CA MET A 109 8.88 -6.33 -8.30
C MET A 109 10.05 -6.50 -7.32
N ALA A 110 9.82 -7.12 -6.15
CA ALA A 110 10.87 -7.33 -5.15
C ALA A 110 11.88 -8.41 -5.53
N HIS A 111 11.47 -9.39 -6.34
CA HIS A 111 12.28 -10.56 -6.70
C HIS A 111 12.45 -10.74 -8.21
N GLY A 112 12.09 -9.72 -8.99
CA GLY A 112 12.17 -9.73 -10.45
C GLY A 112 13.58 -10.03 -10.94
N LYS A 113 13.65 -10.78 -12.04
CA LYS A 113 14.88 -11.08 -12.75
C LYS A 113 14.80 -10.43 -14.12
N SER A 114 15.97 -10.24 -14.75
CA SER A 114 16.00 -9.83 -16.15
C SER A 114 15.34 -10.91 -17.01
N GLU A 115 14.46 -10.48 -17.91
CA GLU A 115 13.72 -11.35 -18.81
C GLU A 115 13.80 -10.79 -20.24
N THR A 116 13.68 -11.67 -21.22
CA THR A 116 13.54 -11.31 -22.64
C THR A 116 12.11 -11.63 -23.04
N ILE A 117 11.38 -10.63 -23.52
CA ILE A 117 10.01 -10.81 -23.99
C ILE A 117 10.05 -10.95 -25.50
N ASN A 118 9.49 -12.05 -26.01
CA ASN A 118 9.26 -12.25 -27.42
C ASN A 118 7.75 -12.23 -27.65
N GLU A 119 7.31 -11.33 -28.52
CA GLU A 119 5.91 -11.20 -28.90
C GLU A 119 5.81 -11.20 -30.42
N GLU A 120 4.89 -11.97 -30.96
CA GLU A 120 4.55 -11.99 -32.38
C GLU A 120 3.09 -11.57 -32.50
N ILE A 121 2.85 -10.45 -33.19
CA ILE A 121 1.52 -9.89 -33.38
C ILE A 121 1.25 -9.67 -34.85
N GLU A 122 0.04 -9.97 -35.28
CA GLU A 122 -0.43 -9.61 -36.62
C GLU A 122 -0.76 -8.12 -36.63
N VAL A 123 -0.16 -7.39 -37.57
CA VAL A 123 -0.39 -5.97 -37.74
C VAL A 123 -0.87 -5.68 -39.16
N ASN A 124 -1.67 -4.63 -39.33
CA ASN A 124 -2.02 -4.15 -40.67
C ASN A 124 -0.75 -3.57 -41.30
N SER A 125 -0.53 -3.84 -42.61
CA SER A 125 0.59 -3.29 -43.37
C SER A 125 0.69 -1.76 -43.34
N GLN A 126 -0.43 -1.05 -43.14
CA GLN A 126 -0.46 0.42 -42.98
C GLN A 126 0.09 0.86 -41.61
N ASP A 127 0.15 -0.05 -40.63
CA ASP A 127 0.66 0.20 -39.30
C ASP A 127 2.06 -0.41 -39.05
N ALA A 128 2.70 -0.94 -40.10
CA ALA A 128 3.99 -1.62 -40.02
C ALA A 128 5.12 -0.71 -39.47
N ASP A 129 5.00 0.61 -39.64
CA ASP A 129 5.97 1.58 -39.11
C ASP A 129 5.71 1.96 -37.65
N LYS A 130 4.60 1.49 -37.04
CA LYS A 130 4.35 1.72 -35.62
C LYS A 130 5.27 0.88 -34.77
N TYR A 131 5.90 1.51 -33.78
CA TYR A 131 6.72 0.82 -32.81
C TYR A 131 5.83 0.10 -31.78
N TYR A 132 5.93 -1.23 -31.73
CA TYR A 132 5.26 -2.05 -30.76
C TYR A 132 6.22 -2.40 -29.63
N TRP A 133 5.78 -2.12 -28.38
CA TRP A 133 6.57 -2.39 -27.18
C TRP A 133 5.97 -3.58 -26.44
N PRO A 134 6.60 -4.76 -26.49
CA PRO A 134 6.17 -5.91 -25.71
C PRO A 134 6.18 -5.59 -24.21
N GLN A 135 5.06 -5.80 -23.53
CA GLN A 135 4.89 -5.45 -22.12
C GLN A 135 5.11 -6.65 -21.23
N THR A 136 5.82 -6.44 -20.12
CA THR A 136 5.89 -7.39 -19.02
C THR A 136 4.55 -7.52 -18.31
N GLU A 137 4.35 -8.60 -17.55
CA GLU A 137 3.14 -8.78 -16.74
C GLU A 137 2.96 -7.69 -15.68
N TRP A 138 4.06 -7.16 -15.14
CA TRP A 138 3.97 -6.06 -14.18
C TRP A 138 3.59 -4.73 -14.85
N GLU A 139 4.03 -4.47 -16.08
CA GLU A 139 3.59 -3.28 -16.83
C GLU A 139 2.09 -3.35 -17.14
N LYS A 140 1.60 -4.52 -17.58
CA LYS A 140 0.16 -4.77 -17.81
C LYS A 140 -0.67 -4.58 -16.53
N PHE A 141 -0.10 -4.80 -15.35
CA PHE A 141 -0.78 -4.59 -14.08
C PHE A 141 -0.85 -3.11 -13.67
N CYS A 142 0.07 -2.26 -14.14
CA CYS A 142 0.16 -0.83 -13.81
C CYS A 142 -0.87 0.02 -14.56
N THR A 143 -2.16 -0.21 -14.34
CA THR A 143 -3.27 0.51 -14.96
C THR A 143 -3.99 1.42 -13.97
N LEU A 144 -4.64 2.48 -14.46
CA LEU A 144 -5.47 3.36 -13.63
C LEU A 144 -6.63 2.59 -12.96
N GLU A 145 -7.16 1.58 -13.64
CA GLU A 145 -8.19 0.71 -13.06
C GLU A 145 -7.66 -0.07 -11.85
N ASN A 146 -6.49 -0.68 -11.95
CA ASN A 146 -5.87 -1.40 -10.85
C ASN A 146 -5.46 -0.47 -9.71
N LEU A 147 -5.03 0.78 -10.00
CA LEU A 147 -4.79 1.79 -8.97
C LEU A 147 -6.06 2.11 -8.19
N ALA A 148 -7.16 2.42 -8.90
CA ALA A 148 -8.44 2.75 -8.28
C ALA A 148 -8.94 1.58 -7.44
N ARG A 149 -8.94 0.37 -8.00
CA ARG A 149 -9.33 -0.86 -7.31
C ARG A 149 -8.49 -1.11 -6.05
N ALA A 150 -7.17 -1.00 -6.15
CA ALA A 150 -6.29 -1.21 -5.00
C ALA A 150 -6.54 -0.16 -3.90
N LYS A 151 -6.76 1.11 -4.26
CA LYS A 151 -7.13 2.17 -3.31
C LYS A 151 -8.42 1.84 -2.58
N GLU A 152 -9.50 1.59 -3.32
CA GLU A 152 -10.81 1.31 -2.76
C GLU A 152 -10.79 0.08 -1.85
N ASP A 153 -10.27 -1.03 -2.36
CA ASP A 153 -10.32 -2.31 -1.66
C ASP A 153 -9.40 -2.35 -0.44
N ILE A 154 -8.17 -1.83 -0.52
CA ILE A 154 -7.27 -1.76 0.64
C ILE A 154 -7.86 -0.86 1.72
N THR A 155 -8.43 0.28 1.34
CA THR A 155 -9.09 1.19 2.29
C THR A 155 -10.27 0.50 2.97
N ALA A 156 -11.15 -0.17 2.20
CA ALA A 156 -12.30 -0.89 2.73
C ALA A 156 -11.89 -2.01 3.69
N ILE A 157 -10.87 -2.81 3.34
CA ILE A 157 -10.36 -3.89 4.18
C ILE A 157 -9.80 -3.35 5.50
N ILE A 158 -9.03 -2.26 5.44
CA ILE A 158 -8.46 -1.63 6.64
C ILE A 158 -9.56 -1.11 7.56
N ILE A 159 -10.56 -0.41 7.02
CA ILE A 159 -11.70 0.09 7.80
C ILE A 159 -12.47 -1.07 8.45
N GLU A 160 -12.73 -2.14 7.70
CA GLU A 160 -13.44 -3.31 8.22
C GLU A 160 -12.65 -4.00 9.33
N LEU A 161 -11.36 -4.25 9.14
CA LEU A 161 -10.49 -4.84 10.18
C LEU A 161 -10.40 -3.96 11.42
N HIS A 162 -10.37 -2.63 11.24
CA HIS A 162 -10.35 -1.66 12.33
C HIS A 162 -11.61 -1.75 13.20
N LYS A 163 -12.77 -1.82 12.53
CA LYS A 163 -14.07 -2.02 13.17
C LYS A 163 -14.15 -3.36 13.90
N GLN A 164 -13.72 -4.44 13.25
CA GLN A 164 -13.69 -5.79 13.85
C GLN A 164 -12.76 -5.86 15.07
N ALA A 165 -11.72 -5.03 15.10
CA ALA A 165 -10.83 -4.89 16.24
C ALA A 165 -11.42 -4.06 17.40
N GLY A 166 -12.65 -3.56 17.27
CA GLY A 166 -13.31 -2.73 18.29
C GLY A 166 -12.78 -1.29 18.36
N LEU A 167 -12.08 -0.83 17.31
CA LEU A 167 -11.56 0.52 17.22
C LEU A 167 -12.58 1.43 16.52
N SER A 168 -12.81 2.61 17.08
CA SER A 168 -13.87 3.53 16.62
C SER A 168 -13.32 4.79 15.91
N ASP A 169 -12.01 5.04 16.01
CA ASP A 169 -11.38 6.17 15.34
C ASP A 169 -11.20 5.91 13.83
N ASN A 170 -10.99 6.98 13.07
CA ASN A 170 -10.63 6.83 11.66
C ASN A 170 -9.16 6.37 11.56
N PRO A 171 -8.85 5.18 10.99
CA PRO A 171 -7.47 4.71 10.88
C PRO A 171 -6.57 5.64 10.08
N PHE A 172 -7.13 6.39 9.14
CA PHE A 172 -6.41 7.33 8.27
C PHE A 172 -6.46 8.78 8.75
N ALA A 173 -6.97 9.05 9.96
CA ALA A 173 -6.94 10.39 10.51
C ALA A 173 -5.50 10.91 10.62
N PRO A 174 -5.30 12.23 10.42
CA PRO A 174 -3.99 12.84 10.62
C PRO A 174 -3.44 12.51 12.02
N PRO A 175 -2.12 12.33 12.16
CA PRO A 175 -1.52 12.04 13.44
C PRO A 175 -1.68 13.24 14.40
N GLU A 176 -1.97 12.94 15.66
CA GLU A 176 -1.92 13.96 16.70
C GLU A 176 -0.47 14.36 16.94
N ALA A 177 -0.24 15.67 16.99
CA ALA A 177 1.06 16.24 17.30
C ALA A 177 0.91 17.33 18.34
N SER A 178 1.80 17.36 19.31
CA SER A 178 1.90 18.41 20.30
C SER A 178 3.35 18.87 20.45
N GLY A 179 3.52 20.14 20.80
CA GLY A 179 4.85 20.68 21.03
C GLY A 179 4.83 21.91 21.92
N SER A 180 5.92 22.11 22.64
CA SER A 180 6.14 23.30 23.47
C SER A 180 7.56 23.83 23.31
N VAL A 181 7.70 25.14 23.40
CA VAL A 181 9.00 25.83 23.40
C VAL A 181 9.25 26.44 24.79
N ARG A 182 10.40 26.13 25.36
CA ARG A 182 10.84 26.74 26.62
C ARG A 182 12.19 27.43 26.40
N LEU A 183 12.28 28.71 26.80
CA LEU A 183 13.56 29.41 26.82
C LEU A 183 14.50 28.77 27.84
N LYS A 184 15.77 28.66 27.51
CA LYS A 184 16.80 28.27 28.50
C LYS A 184 16.93 29.38 29.52
N GLN A 185 16.76 29.07 30.78
CA GLN A 185 17.15 29.95 31.87
C GLN A 185 18.68 30.04 31.87
N LYS A 186 19.21 31.27 31.99
CA LYS A 186 20.66 31.51 32.15
C LYS A 186 21.14 30.95 33.47
#